data_0e614f86fde6b290ce24f87db0bf8a2d
#
_entry.id   0e614f86fde6b290ce24f87db0bf8a2d
#
_cell.length_a   1.000
_cell.length_b   1.000
_cell.length_c   1.000
_cell.angle_alpha   90.00
_cell.angle_beta   90.00
_cell.angle_gamma   90.00
#
_symmetry.space_group_name_H-M   'P 1'
#
loop_
_entity.id
_entity.type
_entity.pdbx_description
1 polymer ?
#
loop_
_entity_poly.entity_id
_entity_poly.type
_entity_poly.pdbx_seq_one_letter_code
_entity_poly.pdbx_strand_id
1 'polypeptide(L)'
;RCGYTVVPQELVRRTPDGKELHLNTMWLRRQTTKFNGVNYFVQRGAEAAMSVLGEKQCGDMLDYYRENARIMMRTFDKKGYTYFGGVHSPYVWMQCPKGMKSWDYFDYLLNKLAIVGTPGSGFGSMGEGYLRLTAFGSREGTIEAMKRIEKDSL
;
A
#
# COMPACT_ATOMS: atom_id res chain seq x y z
N ARG A 1 -11.90 -0.62 -8.43
CA ARG A 1 -11.96 -0.74 -6.97
C ARG A 1 -13.41 -0.89 -6.51
N CYS A 2 -13.65 -1.72 -5.50
CA CYS A 2 -14.94 -1.89 -4.85
C CYS A 2 -14.69 -1.90 -3.33
N GLY A 3 -15.53 -1.19 -2.61
CA GLY A 3 -15.57 -1.21 -1.15
C GLY A 3 -17.02 -1.17 -0.69
N TYR A 4 -17.27 -1.59 0.53
CA TYR A 4 -18.60 -1.54 1.14
C TYR A 4 -18.51 -1.00 2.57
N THR A 5 -19.62 -0.44 3.02
CA THR A 5 -19.76 0.03 4.39
C THR A 5 -21.01 -0.64 4.98
N VAL A 6 -20.84 -1.27 6.13
CA VAL A 6 -21.94 -1.85 6.90
C VAL A 6 -22.31 -0.90 8.03
N VAL A 7 -23.54 -0.43 8.04
CA VAL A 7 -24.08 0.40 9.13
C VAL A 7 -25.29 -0.33 9.70
N PRO A 8 -25.21 -0.89 10.93
CA PRO A 8 -26.32 -1.59 11.57
C PRO A 8 -27.56 -0.70 11.68
N GLN A 9 -28.75 -1.31 11.53
CA GLN A 9 -30.01 -0.55 11.59
C GLN A 9 -30.30 0.01 12.99
N GLU A 10 -29.82 -0.68 14.01
CA GLU A 10 -29.99 -0.34 15.43
C GLU A 10 -29.03 0.75 15.89
N LEU A 11 -28.08 1.15 15.05
CA LEU A 11 -27.07 2.14 15.42
C LEU A 11 -27.68 3.53 15.49
N VAL A 12 -27.82 4.02 16.71
CA VAL A 12 -28.33 5.36 17.00
C VAL A 12 -27.29 6.20 17.70
N ARG A 13 -27.36 7.50 17.50
CA ARG A 13 -26.63 8.50 18.27
C ARG A 13 -27.63 9.52 18.85
N ARG A 14 -27.44 9.89 20.11
CA ARG A 14 -28.21 10.97 20.74
C ARG A 14 -27.48 12.29 20.60
N THR A 15 -28.22 13.31 20.21
CA THR A 15 -27.76 14.70 20.21
C THR A 15 -27.82 15.29 21.62
N PRO A 16 -27.13 16.40 21.91
CA PRO A 16 -27.18 17.04 23.24
C PRO A 16 -28.59 17.43 23.69
N ASP A 17 -29.50 17.71 22.78
CA ASP A 17 -30.93 17.99 23.01
C ASP A 17 -31.79 16.73 23.16
N GLY A 18 -31.17 15.55 23.21
CA GLY A 18 -31.84 14.27 23.46
C GLY A 18 -32.49 13.58 22.24
N LYS A 19 -32.37 14.18 21.05
CA LYS A 19 -32.92 13.59 19.82
C LYS A 19 -32.11 12.37 19.37
N GLU A 20 -32.81 11.29 19.01
CA GLU A 20 -32.18 10.11 18.41
C GLU A 20 -31.98 10.26 16.92
N LEU A 21 -30.78 9.95 16.46
CA LEU A 21 -30.37 9.91 15.06
C LEU A 21 -30.07 8.49 14.65
N HIS A 22 -30.85 7.93 13.73
CA HIS A 22 -30.63 6.62 13.14
C HIS A 22 -29.55 6.69 12.06
N LEU A 23 -28.35 6.24 12.37
CA LEU A 23 -27.18 6.42 11.51
C LEU A 23 -27.32 5.64 10.19
N ASN A 24 -27.97 4.47 10.21
CA ASN A 24 -28.23 3.72 8.98
C ASN A 24 -29.08 4.54 7.99
N THR A 25 -30.18 5.11 8.44
CA THR A 25 -31.07 5.94 7.60
C THR A 25 -30.36 7.17 7.05
N MET A 26 -29.56 7.82 7.89
CA MET A 26 -28.76 8.99 7.49
C MET A 26 -27.69 8.60 6.48
N TRP A 27 -27.01 7.48 6.68
CA TRP A 27 -26.00 6.98 5.76
C TRP A 27 -26.61 6.59 4.41
N LEU A 28 -27.73 5.86 4.42
CA LEU A 28 -28.45 5.49 3.22
C LEU A 28 -28.84 6.72 2.40
N ARG A 29 -29.42 7.73 3.05
CA ARG A 29 -29.77 9.00 2.41
C ARG A 29 -28.55 9.69 1.79
N ARG A 30 -27.47 9.78 2.56
CA ARG A 30 -26.23 10.38 2.08
C ARG A 30 -25.67 9.64 0.87
N GLN A 31 -25.60 8.31 0.96
CA GLN A 31 -25.04 7.45 -0.08
C GLN A 31 -25.85 7.59 -1.39
N THR A 32 -27.16 7.41 -1.31
CA THR A 32 -28.03 7.46 -2.50
C THR A 32 -28.12 8.86 -3.13
N THR A 33 -27.86 9.91 -2.37
CA THR A 33 -27.81 11.28 -2.89
C THR A 33 -26.48 11.61 -3.56
N LYS A 34 -25.36 11.07 -3.06
CA LYS A 34 -24.00 11.40 -3.49
C LYS A 34 -23.47 10.46 -4.58
N PHE A 35 -23.85 9.19 -4.50
CA PHE A 35 -23.28 8.15 -5.34
C PHE A 35 -24.21 6.93 -5.40
N ASN A 36 -24.62 6.54 -6.60
CA ASN A 36 -25.59 5.45 -6.79
C ASN A 36 -25.00 4.04 -6.66
N GLY A 37 -23.72 3.92 -6.44
CA GLY A 37 -23.02 2.65 -6.31
C GLY A 37 -21.98 2.40 -7.39
N VAL A 38 -21.17 1.39 -7.16
CA VAL A 38 -20.10 0.96 -8.07
C VAL A 38 -20.72 0.32 -9.32
N ASN A 39 -20.06 0.46 -10.46
CA ASN A 39 -20.44 -0.19 -11.71
C ASN A 39 -20.68 -1.71 -11.50
N TYR A 40 -21.72 -2.25 -12.14
CA TYR A 40 -22.14 -3.65 -11.99
C TYR A 40 -21.03 -4.66 -12.26
N PHE A 41 -20.23 -4.46 -13.31
CA PHE A 41 -19.12 -5.37 -13.62
C PHE A 41 -18.07 -5.41 -12.51
N VAL A 42 -17.82 -4.27 -11.86
CA VAL A 42 -16.89 -4.20 -10.71
C VAL A 42 -17.48 -4.92 -9.50
N GLN A 43 -18.80 -4.85 -9.27
CA GLN A 43 -19.47 -5.61 -8.21
C GLN A 43 -19.36 -7.12 -8.45
N ARG A 44 -19.60 -7.58 -9.68
CA ARG A 44 -19.43 -9.01 -10.07
C ARG A 44 -17.98 -9.47 -9.93
N GLY A 45 -17.02 -8.60 -10.28
CA GLY A 45 -15.61 -8.87 -10.06
C GLY A 45 -15.24 -9.00 -8.58
N ALA A 46 -15.81 -8.14 -7.72
CA ALA A 46 -15.61 -8.23 -6.27
C ALA A 46 -16.19 -9.52 -5.69
N GLU A 47 -17.39 -9.92 -6.13
CA GLU A 47 -18.01 -11.19 -5.75
C GLU A 47 -17.17 -12.40 -6.17
N ALA A 48 -16.67 -12.39 -7.41
CA ALA A 48 -15.79 -13.44 -7.92
C ALA A 48 -14.48 -13.53 -7.11
N ALA A 49 -13.89 -12.40 -6.75
CA ALA A 49 -12.68 -12.34 -5.93
C ALA A 49 -12.87 -12.92 -4.51
N MET A 50 -14.10 -12.87 -3.98
CA MET A 50 -14.47 -13.42 -2.67
C MET A 50 -14.95 -14.89 -2.75
N SER A 51 -14.97 -15.50 -3.92
CA SER A 51 -15.23 -16.93 -4.07
C SER A 51 -14.03 -17.77 -3.64
N VAL A 52 -14.22 -19.06 -3.35
CA VAL A 52 -13.12 -19.99 -2.99
C VAL A 52 -11.98 -19.97 -4.02
N LEU A 53 -12.34 -19.94 -5.32
CA LEU A 53 -11.34 -19.83 -6.39
C LEU A 53 -10.66 -18.46 -6.40
N GLY A 54 -11.43 -17.39 -6.22
CA GLY A 54 -10.93 -16.02 -6.16
C GLY A 54 -9.99 -15.80 -4.97
N GLU A 55 -10.35 -16.27 -3.80
CA GLU A 55 -9.48 -16.21 -2.61
C GLU A 55 -8.15 -16.92 -2.85
N LYS A 56 -8.20 -18.11 -3.46
CA LYS A 56 -6.96 -18.83 -3.83
C LYS A 56 -6.09 -18.04 -4.80
N GLN A 57 -6.67 -17.54 -5.89
CA GLN A 57 -5.93 -16.75 -6.89
C GLN A 57 -5.35 -15.45 -6.31
N CYS A 58 -6.12 -14.75 -5.48
CA CYS A 58 -5.64 -13.58 -4.76
C CYS A 58 -4.51 -13.94 -3.79
N GLY A 59 -4.62 -15.07 -3.08
CA GLY A 59 -3.60 -15.58 -2.18
C GLY A 59 -2.27 -15.85 -2.93
N ASP A 60 -2.33 -16.58 -4.03
CA ASP A 60 -1.16 -16.88 -4.87
C ASP A 60 -0.45 -15.60 -5.34
N MET A 61 -1.23 -14.59 -5.76
CA MET A 61 -0.70 -13.29 -6.16
C MET A 61 -0.07 -12.52 -4.99
N LEU A 62 -0.72 -12.53 -3.83
CA LEU A 62 -0.19 -11.90 -2.62
C LEU A 62 1.11 -12.56 -2.16
N ASP A 63 1.23 -13.88 -2.25
CA ASP A 63 2.45 -14.61 -1.91
C ASP A 63 3.60 -14.27 -2.86
N TYR A 64 3.30 -14.06 -4.14
CA TYR A 64 4.29 -13.54 -5.08
C TYR A 64 4.85 -12.18 -4.64
N TYR A 65 3.99 -11.25 -4.25
CA TYR A 65 4.42 -9.91 -3.79
C TYR A 65 5.11 -9.96 -2.42
N ARG A 66 4.64 -10.81 -1.51
CA ARG A 66 5.30 -11.01 -0.21
C ARG A 66 6.74 -11.50 -0.38
N GLU A 67 6.99 -12.41 -1.31
CA GLU A 67 8.36 -12.88 -1.55
C GLU A 67 9.24 -11.79 -2.18
N ASN A 68 8.69 -10.94 -3.06
CA ASN A 68 9.42 -9.76 -3.53
C ASN A 68 9.81 -8.83 -2.36
N ALA A 69 8.89 -8.55 -1.47
CA ALA A 69 9.17 -7.75 -0.27
C ALA A 69 10.24 -8.40 0.62
N ARG A 70 10.18 -9.73 0.83
CA ARG A 70 11.20 -10.47 1.59
C ARG A 70 12.59 -10.36 0.96
N ILE A 71 12.69 -10.41 -0.36
CA ILE A 71 13.96 -10.22 -1.08
C ILE A 71 14.53 -8.84 -0.79
N MET A 72 13.70 -7.79 -0.84
CA MET A 72 14.12 -6.42 -0.49
C MET A 72 14.58 -6.33 0.96
N MET A 73 13.77 -6.82 1.91
CA MET A 73 14.08 -6.77 3.33
C MET A 73 15.39 -7.49 3.66
N ARG A 74 15.62 -8.69 3.11
CA ARG A 74 16.89 -9.43 3.30
C ARG A 74 18.12 -8.64 2.83
N THR A 75 17.98 -7.91 1.72
CA THR A 75 19.06 -7.06 1.21
C THR A 75 19.29 -5.86 2.14
N PHE A 76 18.22 -5.26 2.64
CA PHE A 76 18.33 -4.13 3.57
C PHE A 76 18.91 -4.56 4.92
N ASP A 77 18.52 -5.72 5.44
CA ASP A 77 19.13 -6.31 6.64
C ASP A 77 20.65 -6.49 6.47
N LYS A 78 21.09 -7.07 5.35
CA LYS A 78 22.51 -7.25 5.03
C LYS A 78 23.28 -5.92 4.94
N LYS A 79 22.65 -4.88 4.41
CA LYS A 79 23.23 -3.54 4.27
C LYS A 79 23.14 -2.70 5.55
N GLY A 80 22.39 -3.17 6.57
CA GLY A 80 22.13 -2.40 7.78
C GLY A 80 21.22 -1.20 7.56
N TYR A 81 20.35 -1.24 6.55
CA TYR A 81 19.41 -0.17 6.28
C TYR A 81 18.19 -0.25 7.18
N THR A 82 17.74 0.88 7.68
CA THR A 82 16.49 0.97 8.42
C THR A 82 15.31 1.02 7.46
N TYR A 83 14.31 0.19 7.69
CA TYR A 83 13.10 0.17 6.87
C TYR A 83 11.87 -0.24 7.70
N PHE A 84 10.69 0.02 7.13
CA PHE A 84 9.38 -0.31 7.69
C PHE A 84 8.47 -0.90 6.61
N GLY A 85 7.46 -1.67 7.01
CA GLY A 85 6.49 -2.29 6.09
C GLY A 85 6.99 -3.60 5.47
N GLY A 86 6.48 -3.98 4.31
CA GLY A 86 6.86 -5.19 3.59
C GLY A 86 6.22 -6.49 4.09
N VAL A 87 5.57 -6.51 5.26
CA VAL A 87 4.92 -7.71 5.84
C VAL A 87 3.42 -7.72 5.51
N HIS A 88 2.71 -6.66 5.90
CA HIS A 88 1.26 -6.52 5.70
C HIS A 88 0.91 -5.54 4.57
N SER A 89 1.91 -5.03 3.88
CA SER A 89 1.79 -4.10 2.77
C SER A 89 2.81 -4.46 1.68
N PRO A 90 2.48 -4.28 0.40
CA PRO A 90 3.43 -4.48 -0.70
C PRO A 90 4.44 -3.33 -0.83
N TYR A 91 4.47 -2.43 0.14
CA TYR A 91 5.39 -1.30 0.16
C TYR A 91 6.43 -1.47 1.25
N VAL A 92 7.69 -1.19 0.89
CA VAL A 92 8.80 -1.09 1.83
C VAL A 92 9.22 0.38 1.91
N TRP A 93 9.16 0.94 3.10
CA TRP A 93 9.50 2.32 3.42
C TRP A 93 10.90 2.33 4.00
N MET A 94 11.86 2.76 3.22
CA MET A 94 13.28 2.71 3.56
C MET A 94 13.79 4.09 3.94
N GLN A 95 14.54 4.19 5.02
CA GLN A 95 15.26 5.40 5.38
C GLN A 95 16.43 5.61 4.42
N CYS A 96 16.59 6.81 3.89
CA CYS A 96 17.70 7.14 3.01
C CYS A 96 19.03 7.03 3.76
N PRO A 97 20.04 6.33 3.19
CA PRO A 97 21.31 6.13 3.87
C PRO A 97 22.08 7.45 4.05
N LYS A 98 22.94 7.49 5.06
CA LYS A 98 23.82 8.62 5.38
C LYS A 98 23.10 9.97 5.53
N GLY A 99 21.83 9.98 5.90
CA GLY A 99 21.04 11.19 6.09
C GLY A 99 20.72 11.95 4.79
N MET A 100 20.78 11.30 3.65
CA MET A 100 20.41 11.90 2.36
C MET A 100 18.95 12.32 2.35
N LYS A 101 18.65 13.40 1.62
CA LYS A 101 17.28 13.80 1.35
C LYS A 101 16.60 12.83 0.39
N SER A 102 15.27 12.78 0.43
CA SER A 102 14.47 11.86 -0.38
C SER A 102 14.75 11.97 -1.88
N TRP A 103 14.85 13.20 -2.41
CA TRP A 103 15.11 13.43 -3.82
C TRP A 103 16.58 13.15 -4.21
N ASP A 104 17.53 13.49 -3.34
CA ASP A 104 18.96 13.23 -3.62
C ASP A 104 19.21 11.71 -3.71
N TYR A 105 18.59 10.93 -2.84
CA TYR A 105 18.69 9.48 -2.88
C TYR A 105 17.93 8.87 -4.06
N PHE A 106 16.78 9.42 -4.43
CA PHE A 106 16.06 9.02 -5.65
C PHE A 106 16.94 9.22 -6.89
N ASP A 107 17.54 10.39 -7.05
CA ASP A 107 18.45 10.69 -8.18
C ASP A 107 19.66 9.78 -8.19
N TYR A 108 20.21 9.48 -7.01
CA TYR A 108 21.31 8.52 -6.87
C TYR A 108 20.90 7.13 -7.36
N LEU A 109 19.78 6.59 -6.89
CA LEU A 109 19.29 5.27 -7.29
C LEU A 109 18.99 5.21 -8.80
N LEU A 110 18.37 6.24 -9.34
CA LEU A 110 18.04 6.31 -10.77
C LEU A 110 19.30 6.33 -11.63
N ASN A 111 20.22 7.22 -11.34
CA ASN A 111 21.38 7.48 -12.20
C ASN A 111 22.52 6.45 -12.02
N LYS A 112 22.68 5.90 -10.81
CA LYS A 112 23.78 4.95 -10.52
C LYS A 112 23.35 3.50 -10.58
N LEU A 113 22.14 3.20 -10.15
CA LEU A 113 21.68 1.83 -10.00
C LEU A 113 20.53 1.48 -10.95
N ALA A 114 20.02 2.44 -11.72
CA ALA A 114 18.82 2.28 -12.58
C ALA A 114 17.62 1.68 -11.81
N ILE A 115 17.40 2.20 -10.59
CA ILE A 115 16.28 1.80 -9.72
C ILE A 115 15.37 3.00 -9.51
N VAL A 116 14.07 2.80 -9.67
CA VAL A 116 13.05 3.81 -9.46
C VAL A 116 12.26 3.49 -8.19
N GLY A 117 12.28 4.44 -7.25
CA GLY A 117 11.42 4.43 -6.06
C GLY A 117 10.54 5.68 -6.02
N THR A 118 9.83 5.89 -4.92
CA THR A 118 9.07 7.12 -4.71
C THR A 118 9.70 7.89 -3.55
N PRO A 119 10.16 9.14 -3.77
CA PRO A 119 10.68 9.96 -2.69
C PRO A 119 9.65 10.14 -1.58
N GLY A 120 10.07 9.94 -0.33
CA GLY A 120 9.17 10.01 0.81
C GLY A 120 8.57 11.39 1.03
N SER A 121 9.30 12.45 0.72
CA SER A 121 8.81 13.84 0.75
C SER A 121 7.56 14.07 -0.11
N GLY A 122 7.33 13.24 -1.14
CA GLY A 122 6.09 13.26 -1.92
C GLY A 122 4.83 12.85 -1.14
N PHE A 123 4.98 12.31 0.07
CA PHE A 123 3.89 11.94 0.98
C PHE A 123 3.71 12.94 2.13
N GLY A 124 4.41 14.04 2.11
CA GLY A 124 4.38 15.08 3.13
C GLY A 124 5.73 15.28 3.83
N SER A 125 5.84 16.32 4.65
CA SER A 125 7.08 16.72 5.30
C SER A 125 7.70 15.64 6.19
N MET A 126 6.88 14.81 6.82
CA MET A 126 7.34 13.70 7.66
C MET A 126 7.96 12.53 6.87
N GLY A 127 7.77 12.53 5.55
CA GLY A 127 8.40 11.56 4.64
C GLY A 127 9.78 11.96 4.16
N GLU A 128 10.30 13.15 4.52
CA GLU A 128 11.64 13.58 4.15
C GLU A 128 12.70 12.65 4.75
N GLY A 129 13.72 12.31 3.95
CA GLY A 129 14.75 11.34 4.33
C GLY A 129 14.32 9.88 4.19
N TYR A 130 13.21 9.61 3.51
CA TYR A 130 12.74 8.26 3.20
C TYR A 130 12.51 8.06 1.70
N LEU A 131 12.51 6.79 1.29
CA LEU A 131 12.14 6.35 -0.06
C LEU A 131 11.19 5.16 0.05
N ARG A 132 10.11 5.16 -0.74
CA ARG A 132 9.19 4.03 -0.83
C ARG A 132 9.52 3.16 -2.03
N LEU A 133 9.74 1.88 -1.79
CA LEU A 133 9.84 0.84 -2.81
C LEU A 133 8.56 -0.02 -2.82
N THR A 134 8.27 -0.63 -3.97
CA THR A 134 7.09 -1.46 -4.15
C THR A 134 7.46 -2.88 -4.55
N ALA A 135 6.77 -3.86 -3.97
CA ALA A 135 6.92 -5.28 -4.29
C ALA A 135 6.07 -5.74 -5.49
N PHE A 136 5.38 -4.83 -6.17
CA PHE A 136 4.52 -5.15 -7.32
C PHE A 136 5.28 -5.45 -8.62
N GLY A 137 6.58 -5.23 -8.66
CA GLY A 137 7.42 -5.52 -9.82
C GLY A 137 7.59 -7.00 -10.11
N SER A 138 8.26 -7.33 -11.23
CA SER A 138 8.64 -8.70 -11.51
C SER A 138 9.66 -9.24 -10.51
N ARG A 139 9.68 -10.54 -10.32
CA ARG A 139 10.65 -11.21 -9.45
C ARG A 139 12.07 -10.96 -9.90
N GLU A 140 12.30 -11.11 -11.20
CA GLU A 140 13.60 -10.94 -11.84
C GLU A 140 14.09 -9.50 -11.67
N GLY A 141 13.24 -8.52 -11.92
CA GLY A 141 13.55 -7.10 -11.73
C GLY A 141 13.84 -6.76 -10.26
N THR A 142 13.09 -7.35 -9.32
CA THR A 142 13.33 -7.17 -7.89
C THR A 142 14.68 -7.75 -7.47
N ILE A 143 15.00 -8.97 -7.91
CA ILE A 143 16.29 -9.62 -7.61
C ILE A 143 17.44 -8.80 -8.19
N GLU A 144 17.31 -8.34 -9.43
CA GLU A 144 18.36 -7.55 -10.09
C GLU A 144 18.57 -6.21 -9.39
N ALA A 145 17.50 -5.50 -9.03
CA ALA A 145 17.58 -4.25 -8.28
C ALA A 145 18.29 -4.46 -6.92
N MET A 146 17.94 -5.50 -6.21
CA MET A 146 18.55 -5.81 -4.91
C MET A 146 20.01 -6.22 -5.03
N LYS A 147 20.42 -6.94 -6.08
CA LYS A 147 21.82 -7.21 -6.37
C LYS A 147 22.65 -5.94 -6.61
N ARG A 148 22.06 -4.95 -7.29
CA ARG A 148 22.72 -3.66 -7.51
C ARG A 148 22.88 -2.91 -6.19
N ILE A 149 21.87 -2.85 -5.35
CA ILE A 149 21.97 -2.25 -4.01
C ILE A 149 23.01 -2.98 -3.14
N GLU A 150 23.04 -4.31 -3.18
CA GLU A 150 23.98 -5.11 -2.37
C GLU A 150 25.44 -4.84 -2.75
N LYS A 151 25.73 -4.62 -4.03
CA LYS A 151 27.07 -4.30 -4.56
C LYS A 151 27.45 -2.83 -4.41
N ASP A 152 26.50 -1.98 -4.18
CA ASP A 152 26.74 -0.54 -4.05
C ASP A 152 27.51 -0.23 -2.77
N SER A 153 28.42 0.76 -2.85
CA SER A 153 29.27 1.17 -1.73
C SER A 153 28.64 2.23 -0.82
N LEU A 154 27.43 2.70 -1.14
CA LEU A 154 26.72 3.64 -0.32
C LEU A 154 26.14 2.94 0.90
#